data_ceb356172c3f812689e5d2eb2289b2f7
#
_entry.id   ceb356172c3f812689e5d2eb2289b2f7
#
_cell.length_a   1.000
_cell.length_b   1.000
_cell.length_c   1.000
_cell.angle_alpha   90.00
_cell.angle_beta   90.00
_cell.angle_gamma   90.00
#
_symmetry.space_group_name_H-M   'P 1'
#
loop_
_entity.id
_entity.type
_entity.pdbx_description
1 polymer ?
#
loop_
_entity_poly.entity_id
_entity_poly.type
_entity_poly.pdbx_seq_one_letter_code
_entity_poly.pdbx_strand_id
1 'polypeptide(L)'
;MTALLGVLVVVVLPVGALIALLKAVDLIQHRRAAVVARQIEVTDAIHREFGAIVAPTVRRAHRGWRVVLPMHAGHPDAARVVELAAFTFGPGVAVEVAVVAPYTAVSRPRPPATQNKERIASAMSA
;
A
#
# COMPACT_ATOMS: atom_id res chain seq x y z
N MET A 1 -1.33 -41.69 34.17
CA MET A 1 -0.64 -41.28 32.93
C MET A 1 -1.58 -40.53 31.98
N THR A 2 -2.79 -40.94 31.77
CA THR A 2 -3.79 -40.27 30.91
C THR A 2 -4.18 -38.87 31.37
N ALA A 3 -4.27 -38.62 32.67
CA ALA A 3 -4.61 -37.32 33.25
C ALA A 3 -3.50 -36.28 33.01
N LEU A 4 -2.23 -36.67 33.13
CA LEU A 4 -1.07 -35.81 32.85
C LEU A 4 -0.98 -35.44 31.38
N LEU A 5 -1.26 -36.37 30.49
CA LEU A 5 -1.28 -36.15 29.03
C LEU A 5 -2.42 -35.19 28.65
N GLY A 6 -3.59 -35.32 29.28
CA GLY A 6 -4.71 -34.41 29.09
C GLY A 6 -4.41 -32.97 29.52
N VAL A 7 -3.81 -32.81 30.70
CA VAL A 7 -3.40 -31.49 31.21
C VAL A 7 -2.32 -30.87 30.31
N LEU A 8 -1.35 -31.66 29.85
CA LEU A 8 -0.31 -31.19 28.94
C LEU A 8 -0.92 -30.68 27.65
N VAL A 9 -1.84 -31.40 27.05
CA VAL A 9 -2.50 -30.97 25.79
C VAL A 9 -3.33 -29.72 26.02
N VAL A 10 -4.09 -29.62 27.09
CA VAL A 10 -4.93 -28.45 27.38
C VAL A 10 -4.14 -27.18 27.63
N VAL A 11 -2.92 -27.30 28.16
CA VAL A 11 -2.04 -26.12 28.40
C VAL A 11 -1.14 -25.82 27.23
N VAL A 12 -0.51 -26.84 26.66
CA VAL A 12 0.49 -26.63 25.57
C VAL A 12 -0.18 -26.19 24.28
N LEU A 13 -1.38 -26.68 24.00
CA LEU A 13 -2.07 -26.34 22.74
C LEU A 13 -2.45 -24.85 22.66
N PRO A 14 -3.10 -24.21 23.64
CA PRO A 14 -3.42 -22.80 23.62
C PRO A 14 -2.16 -21.90 23.68
N VAL A 15 -1.15 -22.29 24.44
CA VAL A 15 0.12 -21.53 24.52
C VAL A 15 0.86 -21.60 23.18
N GLY A 16 0.92 -22.77 22.56
CA GLY A 16 1.49 -22.94 21.22
C GLY A 16 0.75 -22.13 20.16
N ALA A 17 -0.58 -22.13 20.20
CA ALA A 17 -1.42 -21.34 19.31
C ALA A 17 -1.18 -19.83 19.48
N LEU A 18 -1.05 -19.37 20.72
CA LEU A 18 -0.77 -17.97 21.03
C LEU A 18 0.60 -17.53 20.50
N ILE A 19 1.62 -18.35 20.69
CA ILE A 19 2.98 -18.08 20.17
C ILE A 19 2.98 -18.06 18.64
N ALA A 20 2.30 -18.99 18.00
CA ALA A 20 2.16 -19.04 16.56
C ALA A 20 1.46 -17.78 16.00
N LEU A 21 0.40 -17.34 16.69
CA LEU A 21 -0.31 -16.10 16.32
C LEU A 21 0.57 -14.86 16.45
N LEU A 22 1.31 -14.75 17.56
CA LEU A 22 2.25 -13.64 17.78
C LEU A 22 3.34 -13.59 16.69
N LYS A 23 3.90 -14.74 16.35
CA LYS A 23 4.89 -14.82 15.26
C LYS A 23 4.29 -14.46 13.90
N ALA A 24 3.06 -14.87 13.62
CA ALA A 24 2.37 -14.52 12.39
C ALA A 24 2.15 -13.00 12.29
N VAL A 25 1.71 -12.36 13.37
CA VAL A 25 1.52 -10.91 13.43
C VAL A 25 2.85 -10.18 13.24
N ASP A 26 3.91 -10.62 13.91
CA ASP A 26 5.23 -10.04 13.79
C ASP A 26 5.77 -10.13 12.36
N LEU A 27 5.60 -11.28 11.70
CA LEU A 27 5.98 -11.46 10.31
C LEU A 27 5.21 -10.52 9.35
N ILE A 28 3.91 -10.33 9.58
CA ILE A 28 3.09 -9.41 8.80
C ILE A 28 3.56 -7.96 8.99
N GLN A 29 3.87 -7.57 10.22
CA GLN A 29 4.36 -6.23 10.53
C GLN A 29 5.72 -5.98 9.86
N HIS A 30 6.65 -6.93 9.91
CA HIS A 30 7.93 -6.82 9.23
C HIS A 30 7.78 -6.68 7.71
N ARG A 31 6.86 -7.43 7.11
CA ARG A 31 6.58 -7.30 5.67
C ARG A 31 6.01 -5.93 5.31
N ARG A 32 5.09 -5.41 6.10
CA ARG A 32 4.53 -4.06 5.91
C ARG A 32 5.58 -2.98 6.08
N ALA A 33 6.42 -3.07 7.10
CA ALA A 33 7.51 -2.14 7.33
C ALA A 33 8.50 -2.13 6.16
N ALA A 34 8.83 -3.28 5.59
CA ALA A 34 9.68 -3.38 4.40
C ALA A 34 9.07 -2.68 3.18
N VAL A 35 7.77 -2.85 2.94
CA VAL A 35 7.06 -2.17 1.84
C VAL A 35 7.08 -0.66 2.03
N VAL A 36 6.77 -0.17 3.22
CA VAL A 36 6.79 1.27 3.55
C VAL A 36 8.19 1.85 3.40
N ALA A 37 9.22 1.16 3.89
CA ALA A 37 10.60 1.59 3.75
C ALA A 37 11.01 1.73 2.28
N ARG A 38 10.66 0.77 1.44
CA ARG A 38 10.92 0.82 -0.01
C ARG A 38 10.16 1.94 -0.70
N GLN A 39 8.91 2.15 -0.32
CA GLN A 39 8.12 3.24 -0.86
C GLN A 39 8.72 4.61 -0.55
N ILE A 40 9.16 4.82 0.68
CA ILE A 40 9.83 6.06 1.08
C ILE A 40 11.12 6.24 0.29
N GLU A 41 11.93 5.21 0.17
CA GLU A 41 13.20 5.23 -0.56
C GLU A 41 13.01 5.61 -2.04
N VAL A 42 12.06 5.00 -2.72
CA VAL A 42 11.72 5.31 -4.11
C VAL A 42 11.15 6.73 -4.24
N THR A 43 10.26 7.12 -3.35
CA THR A 43 9.66 8.45 -3.33
C THR A 43 10.71 9.52 -3.12
N ASP A 44 11.61 9.35 -2.16
CA ASP A 44 12.69 10.30 -1.90
C ASP A 44 13.68 10.41 -3.06
N ALA A 45 14.00 9.29 -3.70
CA ALA A 45 14.88 9.29 -4.87
C ALA A 45 14.27 10.09 -6.03
N ILE A 46 12.99 9.88 -6.31
CA ILE A 46 12.27 10.61 -7.37
C ILE A 46 12.13 12.10 -7.02
N HIS A 47 11.74 12.41 -5.78
CA HIS A 47 11.59 13.80 -5.34
C HIS A 47 12.91 14.57 -5.34
N ARG A 48 14.00 13.91 -5.06
CA ARG A 48 15.34 14.53 -5.06
C ARG A 48 15.78 14.95 -6.46
N GLU A 49 15.45 14.15 -7.47
CA GLU A 49 15.90 14.37 -8.84
C GLU A 49 14.90 15.15 -9.68
N PHE A 50 13.61 14.86 -9.54
CA PHE A 50 12.53 15.45 -10.37
C PHE A 50 11.60 16.38 -9.60
N GLY A 51 11.71 16.47 -8.28
CA GLY A 51 10.74 17.17 -7.44
C GLY A 51 9.48 16.34 -7.19
N ALA A 52 8.47 16.93 -6.59
CA ALA A 52 7.23 16.27 -6.20
C ALA A 52 6.23 16.13 -7.38
N ILE A 53 6.66 15.53 -8.48
CA ILE A 53 5.83 15.36 -9.69
C ILE A 53 4.99 14.07 -9.69
N VAL A 54 5.44 13.05 -8.96
CA VAL A 54 4.83 11.72 -8.92
C VAL A 54 4.88 11.17 -7.51
N ALA A 55 3.78 10.55 -7.07
CA ALA A 55 3.73 9.77 -5.85
C ALA A 55 3.71 8.28 -6.22
N PRO A 56 4.86 7.58 -6.22
CA PRO A 56 4.91 6.18 -6.58
C PRO A 56 4.25 5.31 -5.52
N THR A 57 3.60 4.25 -5.94
CA THR A 57 3.07 3.20 -5.07
C THR A 57 3.90 1.95 -5.22
N VAL A 58 4.50 1.49 -4.13
CA VAL A 58 5.33 0.28 -4.10
C VAL A 58 4.53 -0.83 -3.45
N ARG A 59 4.46 -1.97 -4.13
CA ARG A 59 3.82 -3.19 -3.63
C ARG A 59 4.73 -4.39 -3.80
N ARG A 60 4.58 -5.35 -2.92
CA ARG A 60 5.28 -6.62 -3.07
C ARG A 60 4.56 -7.50 -4.09
N ALA A 61 5.28 -7.93 -5.11
CA ALA A 61 4.81 -8.88 -6.10
C ALA A 61 5.19 -10.32 -5.70
N HIS A 62 4.66 -11.30 -6.41
CA HIS A 62 4.93 -12.72 -6.13
C HIS A 62 6.42 -13.07 -6.22
N ARG A 63 7.15 -12.47 -7.15
CA ARG A 63 8.59 -12.71 -7.38
C ARG A 63 9.45 -11.46 -7.32
N GLY A 64 9.07 -10.48 -6.52
CA GLY A 64 9.84 -9.24 -6.42
C GLY A 64 8.98 -8.06 -6.01
N TRP A 65 9.17 -6.94 -6.65
CA TRP A 65 8.51 -5.70 -6.33
C TRP A 65 7.74 -5.15 -7.53
N ARG A 66 6.63 -4.52 -7.27
CA ARG A 66 5.88 -3.77 -8.28
C ARG A 66 5.81 -2.31 -7.88
N VAL A 67 6.24 -1.44 -8.76
CA VAL A 67 6.14 0.00 -8.61
C VAL A 67 5.14 0.53 -9.61
N VAL A 68 4.13 1.24 -9.13
CA VAL A 68 3.14 1.91 -9.97
C VAL A 68 3.41 3.41 -9.94
N LEU A 69 3.64 3.98 -11.11
CA LEU A 69 3.89 5.40 -11.29
C LEU A 69 2.65 6.03 -11.96
N PRO A 70 1.87 6.84 -11.22
CA PRO A 70 0.73 7.56 -11.79
C PRO A 70 1.21 8.79 -12.55
N MET A 71 1.63 8.59 -13.79
CA MET A 71 2.06 9.66 -14.69
C MET A 71 1.68 9.33 -16.13
N HIS A 72 1.60 10.36 -16.98
CA HIS A 72 1.36 10.14 -18.40
C HIS A 72 2.56 9.46 -19.06
N ALA A 73 2.30 8.42 -19.85
CA ALA A 73 3.35 7.71 -20.58
C ALA A 73 4.09 8.61 -21.58
N GLY A 74 3.43 9.65 -22.06
CA GLY A 74 4.04 10.67 -22.94
C GLY A 74 4.82 11.76 -22.21
N HIS A 75 4.93 11.71 -20.87
CA HIS A 75 5.72 12.69 -20.12
C HIS A 75 7.20 12.58 -20.52
N PRO A 76 7.92 13.71 -20.76
CA PRO A 76 9.30 13.67 -21.21
C PRO A 76 10.25 12.99 -20.23
N ASP A 77 9.95 13.01 -18.94
CA ASP A 77 10.75 12.39 -17.88
C ASP A 77 10.30 10.98 -17.51
N ALA A 78 9.26 10.42 -18.14
CA ALA A 78 8.71 9.11 -17.80
C ALA A 78 9.77 8.00 -17.86
N ALA A 79 10.59 7.93 -18.89
CA ALA A 79 11.64 6.94 -19.03
C ALA A 79 12.70 7.05 -17.93
N ARG A 80 13.09 8.25 -17.56
CA ARG A 80 14.06 8.50 -16.47
C ARG A 80 13.52 8.14 -15.11
N VAL A 81 12.26 8.45 -14.85
CA VAL A 81 11.59 8.10 -13.59
C VAL A 81 11.49 6.60 -13.46
N VAL A 82 11.13 5.88 -14.52
CA VAL A 82 11.09 4.42 -14.54
C VAL A 82 12.48 3.83 -14.26
N GLU A 83 13.50 4.33 -14.92
CA GLU A 83 14.88 3.87 -14.72
C GLU A 83 15.36 4.13 -13.28
N LEU A 84 15.10 5.30 -12.74
CA LEU A 84 15.45 5.65 -11.37
C LEU A 84 14.71 4.77 -10.35
N ALA A 85 13.43 4.53 -10.55
CA ALA A 85 12.64 3.65 -9.70
C ALA A 85 13.20 2.22 -9.70
N ALA A 86 13.54 1.69 -10.86
CA ALA A 86 14.16 0.38 -10.99
C ALA A 86 15.56 0.33 -10.35
N PHE A 87 16.35 1.38 -10.53
CA PHE A 87 17.70 1.48 -9.97
C PHE A 87 17.72 1.50 -8.44
N THR A 88 16.72 2.11 -7.81
CA THR A 88 16.61 2.22 -6.34
C THR A 88 16.54 0.85 -5.66
N PHE A 89 16.04 -0.17 -6.34
CA PHE A 89 15.98 -1.53 -5.79
C PHE A 89 17.30 -2.30 -5.89
N GLY A 90 18.27 -1.82 -6.64
CA GLY A 90 19.57 -2.45 -6.81
C GLY A 90 19.58 -3.62 -7.81
N PRO A 91 20.80 -4.12 -8.14
CA PRO A 91 20.96 -5.24 -9.07
C PRO A 91 20.47 -6.56 -8.44
N GLY A 92 19.91 -7.43 -9.27
CA GLY A 92 19.47 -8.76 -8.85
C GLY A 92 18.09 -8.83 -8.21
N VAL A 93 17.41 -7.70 -8.07
CA VAL A 93 16.03 -7.64 -7.58
C VAL A 93 15.08 -7.53 -8.76
N ALA A 94 14.10 -8.42 -8.84
CA ALA A 94 13.06 -8.35 -9.86
C ALA A 94 12.09 -7.20 -9.53
N VAL A 95 12.05 -6.20 -10.38
CA VAL A 95 11.18 -5.03 -10.23
C VAL A 95 10.37 -4.85 -11.50
N GLU A 96 9.06 -4.82 -11.35
CA GLU A 96 8.12 -4.47 -12.40
C GLU A 96 7.69 -3.02 -12.20
N VAL A 97 7.96 -2.18 -13.16
CA VAL A 97 7.54 -0.77 -13.13
C VAL A 97 6.42 -0.56 -14.13
N ALA A 98 5.25 -0.20 -13.62
CA ALA A 98 4.08 0.11 -14.43
C ALA A 98 3.79 1.61 -14.41
N VAL A 99 3.73 2.23 -15.57
CA VAL A 99 3.29 3.60 -15.73
C VAL A 99 1.80 3.57 -16.04
N VAL A 100 1.01 4.14 -15.15
CA VAL A 100 -0.45 4.19 -15.26
C VAL A 100 -0.86 5.65 -15.38
N ALA A 101 -1.79 5.96 -16.29
CA ALA A 101 -2.35 7.29 -16.38
C ALA A 101 -2.86 7.74 -15.00
N PRO A 102 -2.56 8.97 -14.57
CA PRO A 102 -3.01 9.43 -13.28
C PRO A 102 -4.52 9.27 -13.21
N TYR A 103 -4.97 8.63 -12.15
CA TYR A 103 -6.38 8.57 -11.83
C TYR A 103 -6.83 10.02 -11.63
N THR A 104 -7.31 10.63 -12.71
CA THR A 104 -8.22 11.76 -12.54
C THR A 104 -9.37 11.17 -11.77
N ALA A 105 -9.40 11.46 -10.47
CA ALA A 105 -10.59 11.23 -9.70
C ALA A 105 -11.70 11.81 -10.56
N VAL A 106 -12.44 10.93 -11.24
CA VAL A 106 -13.71 11.31 -11.83
C VAL A 106 -14.39 11.93 -10.63
N SER A 107 -14.47 13.23 -10.64
CA SER A 107 -15.17 13.96 -9.62
C SER A 107 -16.49 13.25 -9.54
N ARG A 108 -16.65 12.39 -8.54
CA ARG A 108 -17.96 11.89 -8.19
C ARG A 108 -18.79 13.15 -8.21
N PRO A 109 -19.81 13.25 -9.06
CA PRO A 109 -20.63 14.44 -9.04
C PRO A 109 -20.97 14.63 -7.57
N ARG A 110 -20.34 15.63 -6.98
CA ARG A 110 -20.60 16.00 -5.60
C ARG A 110 -22.10 16.17 -5.55
N PRO A 111 -22.84 15.33 -4.83
CA PRO A 111 -24.27 15.51 -4.77
C PRO A 111 -24.47 16.98 -4.41
N PRO A 112 -25.20 17.73 -5.21
CA PRO A 112 -25.24 19.17 -5.04
C PRO A 112 -25.68 19.44 -3.61
N ALA A 113 -24.79 20.03 -2.86
CA ALA A 113 -25.01 20.35 -1.44
C ALA A 113 -26.27 21.22 -1.25
N THR A 114 -26.72 21.82 -2.33
CA THR A 114 -27.97 22.58 -2.45
C THR A 114 -29.24 21.74 -2.32
N GLN A 115 -29.25 20.48 -2.80
CA GLN A 115 -30.48 19.67 -2.70
C GLN A 115 -30.80 19.25 -1.27
N ASN A 116 -29.80 19.11 -0.43
CA ASN A 116 -30.03 18.76 0.97
C ASN A 116 -30.48 19.97 1.80
N LYS A 117 -30.07 21.16 1.40
CA LYS A 117 -30.44 22.41 2.06
C LYS A 117 -31.90 22.82 1.71
N GLU A 118 -32.30 22.58 0.47
CA GLU A 118 -33.68 22.83 0.05
C GLU A 118 -34.66 21.79 0.64
N ARG A 119 -34.25 20.54 0.78
CA ARG A 119 -35.07 19.51 1.44
C ARG A 119 -35.27 19.80 2.92
N ILE A 120 -34.25 20.28 3.61
CA ILE A 120 -34.33 20.65 5.03
C ILE A 120 -35.15 21.94 5.19
N ALA A 121 -34.95 22.93 4.32
CA ALA A 121 -35.74 24.16 4.32
C ALA A 121 -37.23 23.91 4.01
N SER A 122 -37.51 23.02 3.07
CA SER A 122 -38.86 22.57 2.68
C SER A 122 -39.55 21.78 3.80
N ALA A 123 -38.81 20.97 4.56
CA ALA A 123 -39.32 20.24 5.72
C ALA A 123 -39.58 21.16 6.94
N MET A 124 -38.86 22.26 7.06
CA MET A 124 -39.01 23.22 8.16
C MET A 124 -40.12 24.27 7.93
N SER A 125 -40.55 24.50 6.71
CA SER A 125 -41.59 25.45 6.35
C SER A 125 -43.00 24.88 6.29
N ALA A 126 -43.15 23.58 6.56
CA ALA A 126 -44.45 22.93 6.72
C ALA A 126 -44.85 22.87 8.25
#